data_09443a5fd7511804485c371e4efb13a9
#
_entry.id   09443a5fd7511804485c371e4efb13a9
#
_cell.length_a   1.000
_cell.length_b   1.000
_cell.length_c   1.000
_cell.angle_alpha   90.00
_cell.angle_beta   90.00
_cell.angle_gamma   90.00
#
_symmetry.space_group_name_H-M   'P 1'
#
loop_
_entity.id
_entity.type
_entity.pdbx_description
1 polymer ?
#
loop_
_entity_poly.entity_id
_entity_poly.type
_entity_poly.pdbx_seq_one_letter_code
_entity_poly.pdbx_strand_id
1 'polypeptide(L)'
;MASCAMPSTPIHRPPRHPHVWVGCLLLSQLAVLAIWWRWGGTWGLPAMVASHAPFWWATLKADSPLFSPVLRRLPTAQPVVWLTIDDGPSDDTAAMLDLLDHHQARATFFVVGDRASRRPELVREIVRRGHSLGNHSQSHPQAWFWALGPRQMRAQIAQNQATLTAITGTTPRWFRAVVGMANPFVSASLKRHGLARVAWSARGFDGVRCEPDKVVARIAGQLQPGAIVLLHEGAAHGHNLAIIEGVLRAMKERGYS
;
A
#
# COMPACT_ATOMS: atom_id res chain seq x y z
N MET A 1 -30.33 -11.30 16.18
CA MET A 1 -28.97 -10.85 16.58
C MET A 1 -27.97 -11.87 16.07
N ALA A 2 -27.41 -11.69 14.87
CA ALA A 2 -26.41 -12.60 14.33
C ALA A 2 -25.05 -12.20 14.92
N SER A 3 -24.46 -13.09 15.72
CA SER A 3 -23.09 -12.96 16.24
C SER A 3 -22.12 -12.93 15.08
N CYS A 4 -21.55 -11.76 14.80
CA CYS A 4 -20.50 -11.56 13.81
C CYS A 4 -19.23 -12.25 14.31
N ALA A 5 -19.01 -13.51 13.92
CA ALA A 5 -17.75 -14.20 14.20
C ALA A 5 -16.63 -13.49 13.44
N MET A 6 -15.77 -12.77 14.19
CA MET A 6 -14.55 -12.17 13.65
C MET A 6 -13.69 -13.28 13.03
N PRO A 7 -13.10 -13.07 11.84
CA PRO A 7 -12.25 -14.08 11.21
C PRO A 7 -11.11 -14.46 12.16
N SER A 8 -10.91 -15.77 12.34
CA SER A 8 -9.93 -16.35 13.29
C SER A 8 -8.47 -16.00 12.99
N THR A 9 -8.19 -15.31 11.89
CA THR A 9 -6.84 -14.93 11.48
C THR A 9 -6.69 -13.41 11.55
N PRO A 10 -5.75 -12.87 12.34
CA PRO A 10 -5.56 -11.43 12.45
C PRO A 10 -5.20 -10.83 11.08
N ILE A 11 -5.94 -9.81 10.65
CA ILE A 11 -5.71 -9.09 9.37
C ILE A 11 -4.38 -8.35 9.41
N HIS A 12 -4.01 -7.84 10.57
CA HIS A 12 -2.78 -7.09 10.80
C HIS A 12 -1.60 -8.04 11.01
N ARG A 13 -0.73 -8.18 9.99
CA ARG A 13 0.41 -9.13 9.97
C ARG A 13 1.72 -8.43 9.65
N PRO A 14 2.40 -7.83 10.64
CA PRO A 14 3.78 -7.38 10.48
C PRO A 14 4.70 -8.56 10.16
N PRO A 15 5.83 -8.33 9.45
CA PRO A 15 6.79 -9.39 9.14
C PRO A 15 7.38 -10.04 10.39
N ARG A 16 7.32 -11.36 10.51
CA ARG A 16 7.93 -12.11 11.62
C ARG A 16 9.42 -12.31 11.39
N HIS A 17 9.82 -12.64 10.18
CA HIS A 17 11.19 -13.00 9.78
C HIS A 17 11.70 -12.06 8.68
N PRO A 18 12.14 -10.83 9.01
CA PRO A 18 12.43 -9.80 8.01
C PRO A 18 13.69 -10.07 7.16
N HIS A 19 14.50 -11.06 7.52
CA HIS A 19 15.78 -11.38 6.85
C HIS A 19 15.77 -12.73 6.13
N VAL A 20 14.65 -13.44 6.05
CA VAL A 20 14.56 -14.73 5.32
C VAL A 20 15.05 -14.63 3.88
N TRP A 21 14.76 -13.52 3.21
CA TRP A 21 15.22 -13.25 1.86
C TRP A 21 16.75 -13.32 1.72
N VAL A 22 17.51 -12.96 2.78
CA VAL A 22 19.00 -13.05 2.77
C VAL A 22 19.42 -14.50 2.66
N GLY A 23 18.84 -15.39 3.46
CA GLY A 23 19.12 -16.84 3.38
C GLY A 23 18.78 -17.40 2.01
N CYS A 24 17.63 -17.05 1.44
CA CYS A 24 17.22 -17.46 0.11
C CYS A 24 18.22 -16.97 -0.96
N LEU A 25 18.66 -15.71 -0.87
CA LEU A 25 19.64 -15.15 -1.79
C LEU A 25 20.98 -15.88 -1.66
N LEU A 26 21.51 -16.06 -0.46
CA LEU A 26 22.79 -16.74 -0.24
C LEU A 26 22.77 -18.17 -0.78
N LEU A 27 21.72 -18.94 -0.51
CA LEU A 27 21.57 -20.31 -1.03
C LEU A 27 21.50 -20.30 -2.55
N SER A 28 20.79 -19.36 -3.18
CA SER A 28 20.74 -19.26 -4.64
C SER A 28 22.12 -18.91 -5.24
N GLN A 29 22.92 -18.05 -4.57
CA GLN A 29 24.26 -17.72 -5.04
C GLN A 29 25.23 -18.92 -4.91
N LEU A 30 25.12 -19.71 -3.84
CA LEU A 30 25.88 -20.95 -3.72
C LEU A 30 25.55 -21.92 -4.86
N ALA A 31 24.30 -22.07 -5.22
CA ALA A 31 23.88 -22.87 -6.37
C ALA A 31 24.41 -22.31 -7.69
N VAL A 32 24.38 -20.98 -7.89
CA VAL A 32 24.99 -20.34 -9.08
C VAL A 32 26.49 -20.64 -9.18
N LEU A 33 27.22 -20.51 -8.07
CA LEU A 33 28.66 -20.81 -8.03
C LEU A 33 28.96 -22.29 -8.36
N ALA A 34 28.17 -23.24 -7.85
CA ALA A 34 28.29 -24.64 -8.16
C ALA A 34 28.04 -24.94 -9.65
N ILE A 35 26.99 -24.29 -10.23
CA ILE A 35 26.70 -24.39 -11.67
C ILE A 35 27.86 -23.81 -12.49
N TRP A 36 28.36 -22.64 -12.09
CA TRP A 36 29.48 -21.99 -12.77
C TRP A 36 30.73 -22.86 -12.75
N TRP A 37 31.05 -23.40 -11.59
CA TRP A 37 32.21 -24.31 -11.43
C TRP A 37 32.08 -25.59 -12.25
N ARG A 38 30.86 -26.17 -12.29
CA ARG A 38 30.65 -27.48 -12.98
C ARG A 38 30.51 -27.38 -14.50
N TRP A 39 29.86 -26.28 -14.99
CA TRP A 39 29.49 -26.14 -16.39
C TRP A 39 29.98 -24.84 -17.05
N GLY A 40 30.78 -24.03 -16.35
CA GLY A 40 31.33 -22.78 -16.87
C GLY A 40 30.37 -21.65 -17.02
N GLY A 41 30.86 -20.56 -17.64
CA GLY A 41 30.10 -19.30 -17.80
C GLY A 41 28.86 -19.43 -18.67
N THR A 42 28.81 -20.35 -19.61
CA THR A 42 27.65 -20.58 -20.49
C THR A 42 26.37 -20.89 -19.70
N TRP A 43 26.48 -21.61 -18.61
CA TRP A 43 25.38 -21.92 -17.71
C TRP A 43 25.37 -21.06 -16.45
N GLY A 44 26.54 -20.62 -15.99
CA GLY A 44 26.68 -19.79 -14.80
C GLY A 44 26.02 -18.40 -14.95
N LEU A 45 26.18 -17.72 -16.09
CA LEU A 45 25.55 -16.41 -16.34
C LEU A 45 24.04 -16.49 -16.40
N PRO A 46 23.39 -17.37 -17.16
CA PRO A 46 21.94 -17.54 -17.11
C PRO A 46 21.42 -17.89 -15.71
N ALA A 47 22.12 -18.76 -14.97
CA ALA A 47 21.72 -19.10 -13.59
C ALA A 47 21.80 -17.89 -12.65
N MET A 48 22.82 -17.04 -12.79
CA MET A 48 22.94 -15.81 -12.03
C MET A 48 21.77 -14.85 -12.32
N VAL A 49 21.44 -14.61 -13.57
CA VAL A 49 20.29 -13.78 -13.95
C VAL A 49 18.99 -14.39 -13.39
N ALA A 50 18.79 -15.69 -13.56
CA ALA A 50 17.61 -16.39 -13.08
C ALA A 50 17.47 -16.32 -11.55
N SER A 51 18.58 -16.35 -10.79
CA SER A 51 18.56 -16.26 -9.32
C SER A 51 18.05 -14.91 -8.80
N HIS A 52 18.14 -13.86 -9.60
CA HIS A 52 17.64 -12.51 -9.25
C HIS A 52 16.22 -12.23 -9.75
N ALA A 53 15.72 -12.99 -10.70
CA ALA A 53 14.40 -12.78 -11.30
C ALA A 53 13.24 -12.79 -10.28
N PRO A 54 13.19 -13.67 -9.25
CA PRO A 54 12.14 -13.61 -8.21
C PRO A 54 12.15 -12.30 -7.42
N PHE A 55 13.33 -11.72 -7.17
CA PHE A 55 13.45 -10.44 -6.44
C PHE A 55 12.95 -9.27 -7.28
N TRP A 56 13.30 -9.22 -8.56
CA TRP A 56 12.78 -8.22 -9.50
C TRP A 56 11.26 -8.33 -9.63
N TRP A 57 10.77 -9.54 -9.85
CA TRP A 57 9.33 -9.78 -9.92
C TRP A 57 8.60 -9.33 -8.66
N ALA A 58 9.14 -9.67 -7.48
CA ALA A 58 8.55 -9.28 -6.21
C ALA A 58 8.58 -7.77 -5.96
N THR A 59 9.61 -7.07 -6.45
CA THR A 59 9.71 -5.61 -6.37
C THR A 59 8.64 -4.93 -7.22
N LEU A 60 8.40 -5.42 -8.43
CA LEU A 60 7.44 -4.84 -9.38
C LEU A 60 5.99 -5.22 -9.05
N LYS A 61 5.76 -6.29 -8.29
CA LYS A 61 4.43 -6.78 -7.96
C LYS A 61 3.98 -6.33 -6.57
N ALA A 62 3.03 -5.39 -6.52
CA ALA A 62 2.56 -4.76 -5.28
C ALA A 62 2.04 -5.75 -4.22
N ASP A 63 1.46 -6.86 -4.65
CA ASP A 63 0.88 -7.89 -3.79
C ASP A 63 1.80 -9.11 -3.57
N SER A 64 3.07 -9.04 -3.99
CA SER A 64 4.04 -10.12 -3.74
C SER A 64 4.34 -10.28 -2.24
N PRO A 65 4.22 -11.49 -1.67
CA PRO A 65 4.54 -11.75 -0.28
C PRO A 65 6.03 -11.99 -0.01
N LEU A 66 6.91 -11.97 -1.03
CA LEU A 66 8.31 -12.39 -0.90
C LEU A 66 9.08 -11.58 0.16
N PHE A 67 8.85 -10.25 0.22
CA PHE A 67 9.58 -9.39 1.16
C PHE A 67 8.84 -9.20 2.50
N SER A 68 7.52 -9.28 2.50
CA SER A 68 6.71 -9.21 3.72
C SER A 68 5.31 -9.74 3.45
N PRO A 69 4.58 -10.22 4.48
CA PRO A 69 3.15 -10.43 4.33
C PRO A 69 2.48 -9.18 3.78
N VAL A 70 1.49 -9.37 2.90
CA VAL A 70 0.75 -8.28 2.29
C VAL A 70 -0.74 -8.58 2.28
N LEU A 71 -1.52 -7.63 2.74
CA LEU A 71 -2.97 -7.69 2.70
C LEU A 71 -3.45 -7.05 1.40
N ARG A 72 -4.08 -7.84 0.52
CA ARG A 72 -4.65 -7.37 -0.76
C ARG A 72 -6.17 -7.42 -0.79
N ARG A 73 -6.76 -8.11 0.18
CA ARG A 73 -8.21 -8.27 0.34
C ARG A 73 -8.51 -8.63 1.80
N LEU A 74 -9.61 -8.14 2.34
CA LEU A 74 -10.10 -8.57 3.64
C LEU A 74 -10.64 -10.00 3.55
N PRO A 75 -10.37 -10.86 4.55
CA PRO A 75 -10.86 -12.23 4.59
C PRO A 75 -12.32 -12.26 5.08
N THR A 76 -13.27 -11.81 4.24
CA THR A 76 -14.68 -11.73 4.57
C THR A 76 -15.55 -12.09 3.37
N ALA A 77 -16.72 -12.68 3.61
CA ALA A 77 -17.76 -12.88 2.63
C ALA A 77 -18.86 -11.80 2.70
N GLN A 78 -18.77 -10.90 3.70
CA GLN A 78 -19.74 -9.80 3.81
C GLN A 78 -19.51 -8.75 2.72
N PRO A 79 -20.54 -8.03 2.26
CA PRO A 79 -20.44 -7.02 1.21
C PRO A 79 -19.83 -5.73 1.75
N VAL A 80 -18.61 -5.83 2.27
CA VAL A 80 -17.81 -4.69 2.75
C VAL A 80 -16.62 -4.48 1.86
N VAL A 81 -16.24 -3.20 1.69
CA VAL A 81 -15.08 -2.77 0.92
C VAL A 81 -14.21 -1.88 1.80
N TRP A 82 -12.91 -2.05 1.72
CA TRP A 82 -11.96 -1.14 2.36
C TRP A 82 -11.52 -0.06 1.38
N LEU A 83 -12.08 1.13 1.52
CA LEU A 83 -11.69 2.29 0.74
C LEU A 83 -10.36 2.84 1.24
N THR A 84 -9.41 3.04 0.35
CA THR A 84 -8.10 3.58 0.67
C THR A 84 -7.70 4.67 -0.32
N ILE A 85 -7.11 5.76 0.19
CA ILE A 85 -6.74 6.96 -0.54
C ILE A 85 -5.26 7.25 -0.28
N ASP A 86 -4.45 7.28 -1.33
CA ASP A 86 -3.01 7.50 -1.25
C ASP A 86 -2.66 8.97 -1.54
N ASP A 87 -1.42 9.33 -1.24
CA ASP A 87 -0.76 10.58 -1.59
C ASP A 87 -1.21 11.83 -0.81
N GLY A 88 -2.08 11.72 0.17
CA GLY A 88 -2.52 12.85 0.98
C GLY A 88 -1.49 13.39 2.00
N PRO A 89 -1.81 14.52 2.66
CA PRO A 89 -2.91 15.43 2.33
C PRO A 89 -2.60 16.32 1.12
N SER A 90 -3.65 16.74 0.42
CA SER A 90 -3.59 17.63 -0.75
C SER A 90 -4.63 18.77 -0.64
N ASP A 91 -4.75 19.58 -1.68
CA ASP A 91 -5.80 20.60 -1.77
C ASP A 91 -7.20 19.97 -1.87
N ASP A 92 -7.30 18.72 -2.33
CA ASP A 92 -8.56 17.97 -2.44
C ASP A 92 -9.04 17.41 -1.10
N THR A 93 -8.17 17.30 -0.09
CA THR A 93 -8.47 16.55 1.15
C THR A 93 -9.74 17.03 1.84
N ALA A 94 -9.95 18.36 1.98
CA ALA A 94 -11.12 18.89 2.68
C ALA A 94 -12.42 18.52 1.95
N ALA A 95 -12.49 18.76 0.63
CA ALA A 95 -13.65 18.43 -0.19
C ALA A 95 -13.89 16.90 -0.25
N MET A 96 -12.82 16.10 -0.22
CA MET A 96 -12.91 14.66 -0.17
C MET A 96 -13.49 14.14 1.14
N LEU A 97 -13.15 14.77 2.26
CA LEU A 97 -13.72 14.46 3.57
C LEU A 97 -15.22 14.79 3.60
N ASP A 98 -15.62 15.94 3.03
CA ASP A 98 -17.03 16.31 2.91
C ASP A 98 -17.83 15.31 2.07
N LEU A 99 -17.23 14.83 0.97
CA LEU A 99 -17.82 13.82 0.12
C LEU A 99 -17.98 12.47 0.84
N LEU A 100 -16.95 12.03 1.58
CA LEU A 100 -17.02 10.82 2.38
C LEU A 100 -18.09 10.89 3.47
N ASP A 101 -18.22 12.02 4.16
CA ASP A 101 -19.26 12.24 5.16
C ASP A 101 -20.66 12.23 4.54
N HIS A 102 -20.85 12.86 3.37
CA HIS A 102 -22.11 12.84 2.63
C HIS A 102 -22.56 11.41 2.28
N HIS A 103 -21.62 10.55 1.91
CA HIS A 103 -21.87 9.14 1.61
C HIS A 103 -21.83 8.22 2.84
N GLN A 104 -21.61 8.76 4.05
CA GLN A 104 -21.42 8.01 5.30
C GLN A 104 -20.34 6.94 5.20
N ALA A 105 -19.32 7.17 4.35
CA ALA A 105 -18.22 6.27 4.08
C ALA A 105 -17.02 6.56 4.98
N ARG A 106 -16.25 5.51 5.29
CA ARG A 106 -14.97 5.64 5.99
C ARG A 106 -13.84 5.15 5.09
N ALA A 107 -12.71 5.83 5.17
CA ALA A 107 -11.51 5.50 4.38
C ALA A 107 -10.26 5.41 5.26
N THR A 108 -9.23 4.76 4.75
CA THR A 108 -7.87 4.87 5.25
C THR A 108 -7.06 5.73 4.31
N PHE A 109 -6.50 6.82 4.82
CA PHE A 109 -5.60 7.70 4.07
C PHE A 109 -4.16 7.25 4.28
N PHE A 110 -3.49 6.84 3.22
CA PHE A 110 -2.05 6.56 3.24
C PHE A 110 -1.31 7.87 2.96
N VAL A 111 -0.82 8.45 4.05
CA VAL A 111 -0.36 9.84 4.09
C VAL A 111 1.15 9.93 3.92
N VAL A 112 1.58 10.88 3.10
CA VAL A 112 2.98 11.24 2.87
C VAL A 112 3.46 12.20 3.97
N GLY A 113 4.55 11.87 4.65
CA GLY A 113 5.02 12.62 5.82
C GLY A 113 5.35 14.09 5.54
N ASP A 114 6.03 14.39 4.44
CA ASP A 114 6.36 15.76 4.06
C ASP A 114 5.12 16.60 3.75
N ARG A 115 4.07 16.00 3.19
CA ARG A 115 2.79 16.66 2.96
C ARG A 115 2.05 16.87 4.26
N ALA A 116 2.07 15.86 5.15
CA ALA A 116 1.49 15.95 6.49
C ALA A 116 2.11 17.07 7.33
N SER A 117 3.46 17.22 7.27
CA SER A 117 4.16 18.27 7.99
C SER A 117 3.80 19.68 7.52
N ARG A 118 3.43 19.85 6.23
CA ARG A 118 3.01 21.15 5.68
C ARG A 118 1.55 21.47 5.96
N ARG A 119 0.71 20.45 6.22
CA ARG A 119 -0.74 20.58 6.41
C ARG A 119 -1.24 19.71 7.58
N PRO A 120 -0.67 19.93 8.79
CA PRO A 120 -0.99 19.08 9.94
C PRO A 120 -2.45 19.18 10.38
N GLU A 121 -3.11 20.30 10.10
CA GLU A 121 -4.53 20.52 10.38
C GLU A 121 -5.41 19.56 9.56
N LEU A 122 -5.11 19.31 8.29
CA LEU A 122 -5.84 18.36 7.45
C LEU A 122 -5.68 16.92 7.95
N VAL A 123 -4.47 16.56 8.41
CA VAL A 123 -4.22 15.22 8.98
C VAL A 123 -5.03 15.01 10.28
N ARG A 124 -5.12 16.05 11.15
CA ARG A 124 -5.98 16.00 12.34
C ARG A 124 -7.44 15.88 11.96
N GLU A 125 -7.88 16.62 10.93
CA GLU A 125 -9.26 16.60 10.44
C GLU A 125 -9.66 15.21 9.89
N ILE A 126 -8.78 14.54 9.14
CA ILE A 126 -8.98 13.14 8.70
C ILE A 126 -9.32 12.25 9.91
N VAL A 127 -8.54 12.33 10.97
CA VAL A 127 -8.74 11.50 12.18
C VAL A 127 -10.00 11.95 12.93
N ARG A 128 -10.24 13.25 13.08
CA ARG A 128 -11.41 13.80 13.79
C ARG A 128 -12.71 13.35 13.14
N ARG A 129 -12.76 13.22 11.82
CA ARG A 129 -13.92 12.72 11.07
C ARG A 129 -14.04 11.20 11.08
N GLY A 130 -13.17 10.49 11.82
CA GLY A 130 -13.27 9.03 12.03
C GLY A 130 -12.65 8.19 10.92
N HIS A 131 -11.81 8.78 10.07
CA HIS A 131 -10.99 8.05 9.11
C HIS A 131 -9.71 7.56 9.77
N SER A 132 -9.06 6.55 9.18
CA SER A 132 -7.79 6.04 9.68
C SER A 132 -6.60 6.50 8.83
N LEU A 133 -5.40 6.45 9.42
CA LEU A 133 -4.16 6.80 8.74
C LEU A 133 -3.31 5.56 8.48
N GLY A 134 -2.64 5.56 7.33
CA GLY A 134 -1.56 4.65 6.97
C GLY A 134 -0.29 5.41 6.61
N ASN A 135 0.84 4.76 6.75
CA ASN A 135 2.15 5.30 6.41
C ASN A 135 2.42 5.09 4.91
N HIS A 136 2.66 6.21 4.17
CA HIS A 136 2.99 6.19 2.74
C HIS A 136 4.38 6.76 2.45
N SER A 137 5.37 6.48 3.30
CA SER A 137 6.73 7.04 3.31
C SER A 137 6.81 8.52 3.67
N GLN A 138 8.02 9.02 3.97
CA GLN A 138 8.22 10.42 4.36
C GLN A 138 8.12 11.36 3.15
N SER A 139 8.89 11.11 2.09
CA SER A 139 9.05 12.07 0.98
C SER A 139 8.46 11.58 -0.35
N HIS A 140 7.85 10.37 -0.36
CA HIS A 140 7.24 9.78 -1.55
C HIS A 140 8.18 9.75 -2.78
N PRO A 141 9.36 9.10 -2.71
CA PRO A 141 10.30 9.07 -3.82
C PRO A 141 9.81 8.13 -4.94
N GLN A 142 8.84 8.58 -5.72
CA GLN A 142 8.08 7.78 -6.68
C GLN A 142 8.96 7.00 -7.66
N ALA A 143 9.99 7.64 -8.22
CA ALA A 143 10.88 7.01 -9.19
C ALA A 143 11.86 6.00 -8.57
N TRP A 144 12.21 6.15 -7.27
CA TRP A 144 13.35 5.46 -6.67
C TRP A 144 13.01 4.66 -5.41
N PHE A 145 11.76 4.63 -4.96
CA PHE A 145 11.37 3.92 -3.73
C PHE A 145 11.82 2.45 -3.77
N TRP A 146 11.65 1.79 -4.88
CA TRP A 146 12.05 0.40 -5.10
C TRP A 146 13.56 0.17 -5.04
N ALA A 147 14.38 1.21 -5.27
CA ALA A 147 15.83 1.16 -5.28
C ALA A 147 16.49 1.68 -3.98
N LEU A 148 15.69 2.11 -2.99
CA LEU A 148 16.22 2.63 -1.74
C LEU A 148 17.06 1.58 -1.01
N GLY A 149 18.25 2.00 -0.55
CA GLY A 149 19.08 1.19 0.33
C GLY A 149 18.49 1.03 1.74
N PRO A 150 19.05 0.14 2.58
CA PRO A 150 18.47 -0.20 3.88
C PRO A 150 18.34 0.98 4.84
N ARG A 151 19.30 1.91 4.82
CA ARG A 151 19.25 3.13 5.67
C ARG A 151 18.15 4.08 5.21
N GLN A 152 18.04 4.32 3.91
CA GLN A 152 17.04 5.21 3.32
C GLN A 152 15.62 4.64 3.50
N MET A 153 15.43 3.34 3.23
CA MET A 153 14.14 2.68 3.44
C MET A 153 13.67 2.80 4.91
N ARG A 154 14.60 2.62 5.85
CA ARG A 154 14.33 2.79 7.28
C ARG A 154 13.93 4.24 7.60
N ALA A 155 14.67 5.22 7.07
CA ALA A 155 14.38 6.63 7.29
C ALA A 155 12.99 7.01 6.75
N GLN A 156 12.65 6.62 5.53
CA GLN A 156 11.35 6.88 4.92
C GLN A 156 10.17 6.40 5.77
N ILE A 157 10.28 5.20 6.31
CA ILE A 157 9.19 4.61 7.12
C ILE A 157 9.17 5.20 8.53
N ALA A 158 10.34 5.31 9.19
CA ALA A 158 10.44 5.75 10.58
C ALA A 158 10.07 7.24 10.74
N GLN A 159 10.53 8.11 9.84
CA GLN A 159 10.24 9.53 9.91
C GLN A 159 8.75 9.79 9.70
N ASN A 160 8.12 9.17 8.70
CA ASN A 160 6.69 9.32 8.52
C ASN A 160 5.89 8.79 9.71
N GLN A 161 6.30 7.66 10.29
CA GLN A 161 5.66 7.12 11.49
C GLN A 161 5.71 8.13 12.64
N ALA A 162 6.88 8.74 12.87
CA ALA A 162 7.07 9.79 13.88
C ALA A 162 6.23 11.04 13.56
N THR A 163 6.24 11.50 12.31
CA THR A 163 5.48 12.68 11.85
C THR A 163 3.99 12.50 12.11
N LEU A 164 3.40 11.39 11.66
CA LEU A 164 1.96 11.15 11.82
C LEU A 164 1.58 10.97 13.29
N THR A 165 2.41 10.28 14.07
CA THR A 165 2.17 10.13 15.52
C THR A 165 2.25 11.47 16.24
N ALA A 166 3.22 12.32 15.91
CA ALA A 166 3.35 13.64 16.52
C ALA A 166 2.16 14.57 16.21
N ILE A 167 1.61 14.49 14.99
CA ILE A 167 0.47 15.31 14.58
C ILE A 167 -0.84 14.87 15.25
N THR A 168 -1.06 13.57 15.39
CA THR A 168 -2.39 13.03 15.74
C THR A 168 -2.47 12.33 17.09
N GLY A 169 -1.33 12.07 17.74
CA GLY A 169 -1.26 11.23 18.93
C GLY A 169 -1.51 9.72 18.65
N THR A 170 -1.81 9.36 17.41
CA THR A 170 -2.13 7.97 17.02
C THR A 170 -1.07 7.43 16.08
N THR A 171 -0.54 6.24 16.42
CA THR A 171 0.48 5.58 15.61
C THR A 171 -0.16 4.75 14.50
N PRO A 172 0.12 5.03 13.20
CA PRO A 172 -0.39 4.22 12.11
C PRO A 172 0.05 2.75 12.23
N ARG A 173 -0.86 1.83 11.87
CA ARG A 173 -0.60 0.39 11.87
C ARG A 173 -0.42 -0.20 10.47
N TRP A 174 -0.76 0.58 9.45
CA TRP A 174 -0.74 0.18 8.06
C TRP A 174 0.34 0.91 7.29
N PHE A 175 0.95 0.22 6.35
CA PHE A 175 1.94 0.77 5.43
C PHE A 175 1.59 0.39 4.00
N ARG A 176 1.71 1.34 3.08
CA ARG A 176 1.66 1.09 1.64
C ARG A 176 2.93 1.58 0.97
N ALA A 177 3.53 0.72 0.17
CA ALA A 177 4.72 1.09 -0.60
C ALA A 177 4.37 2.06 -1.72
N VAL A 178 5.22 3.03 -1.94
CA VAL A 178 5.08 4.01 -3.04
C VAL A 178 4.97 3.29 -4.37
N VAL A 179 3.99 3.65 -5.18
CA VAL A 179 3.56 2.99 -6.44
C VAL A 179 3.40 1.46 -6.33
N GLY A 180 3.25 0.95 -5.10
CA GLY A 180 3.16 -0.48 -4.82
C GLY A 180 4.49 -1.23 -4.84
N MET A 181 5.58 -0.62 -5.25
CA MET A 181 6.89 -1.27 -5.38
C MET A 181 7.61 -1.33 -4.05
N ALA A 182 7.89 -2.53 -3.55
CA ALA A 182 8.68 -2.75 -2.34
C ALA A 182 9.98 -3.48 -2.69
N ASN A 183 10.99 -3.31 -1.84
CA ASN A 183 12.24 -4.07 -1.93
C ASN A 183 12.50 -4.86 -0.64
N PRO A 184 13.52 -5.73 -0.58
CA PRO A 184 13.80 -6.56 0.60
C PRO A 184 13.98 -5.79 1.92
N PHE A 185 14.42 -4.53 1.87
CA PHE A 185 14.74 -3.74 3.07
C PHE A 185 13.50 -3.19 3.79
N VAL A 186 12.31 -3.25 3.16
CA VAL A 186 11.06 -2.82 3.79
C VAL A 186 10.74 -3.65 5.04
N SER A 187 11.00 -4.95 4.99
CA SER A 187 10.57 -5.94 5.99
C SER A 187 11.04 -5.62 7.42
N ALA A 188 12.34 -5.28 7.57
CA ALA A 188 12.91 -4.95 8.87
C ALA A 188 12.30 -3.69 9.49
N SER A 189 12.01 -2.68 8.67
CA SER A 189 11.36 -1.44 9.11
C SER A 189 9.90 -1.68 9.50
N LEU A 190 9.16 -2.46 8.72
CA LEU A 190 7.78 -2.84 9.06
C LEU A 190 7.72 -3.60 10.39
N LYS A 191 8.62 -4.59 10.60
CA LYS A 191 8.69 -5.31 11.88
C LYS A 191 8.96 -4.38 13.05
N ARG A 192 9.94 -3.48 12.92
CA ARG A 192 10.34 -2.54 13.99
C ARG A 192 9.20 -1.65 14.44
N HIS A 193 8.36 -1.19 13.53
CA HIS A 193 7.25 -0.28 13.81
C HIS A 193 5.88 -0.98 13.94
N GLY A 194 5.85 -2.31 13.92
CA GLY A 194 4.60 -3.07 14.00
C GLY A 194 3.65 -2.79 12.82
N LEU A 195 4.18 -2.44 11.65
CA LEU A 195 3.39 -2.09 10.48
C LEU A 195 3.06 -3.33 9.64
N ALA A 196 1.82 -3.44 9.19
CA ALA A 196 1.40 -4.43 8.21
C ALA A 196 1.28 -3.77 6.82
N ARG A 197 1.80 -4.46 5.79
CA ARG A 197 1.77 -3.97 4.43
C ARG A 197 0.41 -4.22 3.78
N VAL A 198 -0.13 -3.19 3.13
CA VAL A 198 -1.40 -3.23 2.41
C VAL A 198 -1.16 -2.94 0.93
N ALA A 199 -1.69 -3.81 0.08
CA ALA A 199 -1.84 -3.58 -1.35
C ALA A 199 -3.32 -3.32 -1.66
N TRP A 200 -3.79 -3.71 -2.83
CA TRP A 200 -5.17 -3.53 -3.28
C TRP A 200 -5.62 -4.70 -4.14
N SER A 201 -6.92 -4.85 -4.30
CA SER A 201 -7.53 -5.79 -5.23
C SER A 201 -8.40 -5.11 -6.28
N ALA A 202 -8.68 -3.81 -6.10
CA ALA A 202 -9.41 -2.99 -7.06
C ALA A 202 -8.70 -1.65 -7.27
N ARG A 203 -8.42 -1.29 -8.53
CA ARG A 203 -7.77 -0.02 -8.90
C ARG A 203 -8.21 0.44 -10.28
N GLY A 204 -8.23 1.76 -10.48
CA GLY A 204 -8.63 2.39 -11.74
C GLY A 204 -7.51 3.06 -12.52
N PHE A 205 -6.30 3.22 -11.92
CA PHE A 205 -5.19 4.03 -12.43
C PHE A 205 -5.47 5.54 -12.40
N ASP A 206 -6.18 5.99 -11.39
CA ASP A 206 -6.57 7.37 -11.13
C ASP A 206 -5.41 8.30 -10.71
N GLY A 207 -4.23 7.79 -10.39
CA GLY A 207 -3.04 8.60 -10.11
C GLY A 207 -2.34 9.16 -11.36
N VAL A 208 -2.80 8.80 -12.58
CA VAL A 208 -2.27 9.30 -13.85
C VAL A 208 -3.40 9.93 -14.68
N ARG A 209 -3.05 10.58 -15.80
CA ARG A 209 -4.05 11.17 -16.69
C ARG A 209 -5.07 10.11 -17.11
N CYS A 210 -6.36 10.35 -16.84
CA CYS A 210 -7.41 9.36 -17.02
C CYS A 210 -8.76 10.03 -17.33
N GLU A 211 -9.71 9.21 -17.81
CA GLU A 211 -11.11 9.58 -17.95
C GLU A 211 -11.88 9.05 -16.74
N PRO A 212 -12.56 9.90 -15.95
CA PRO A 212 -13.21 9.51 -14.70
C PRO A 212 -14.14 8.30 -14.84
N ASP A 213 -15.01 8.28 -15.83
CA ASP A 213 -15.98 7.20 -16.04
C ASP A 213 -15.30 5.85 -16.31
N LYS A 214 -14.20 5.85 -17.06
CA LYS A 214 -13.42 4.61 -17.30
C LYS A 214 -12.75 4.10 -16.04
N VAL A 215 -12.26 5.02 -15.19
CA VAL A 215 -11.69 4.67 -13.89
C VAL A 215 -12.74 4.05 -12.98
N VAL A 216 -13.89 4.72 -12.85
CA VAL A 216 -15.02 4.24 -12.03
C VAL A 216 -15.50 2.87 -12.53
N ALA A 217 -15.75 2.72 -13.84
CA ALA A 217 -16.19 1.45 -14.41
C ALA A 217 -15.20 0.30 -14.14
N ARG A 218 -13.90 0.59 -14.24
CA ARG A 218 -12.83 -0.39 -13.97
C ARG A 218 -12.80 -0.81 -12.51
N ILE A 219 -12.89 0.13 -11.57
CA ILE A 219 -12.95 -0.17 -10.13
C ILE A 219 -14.22 -0.96 -9.83
N ALA A 220 -15.36 -0.48 -10.31
CA ALA A 220 -16.66 -1.14 -10.11
C ALA A 220 -16.66 -2.59 -10.60
N GLY A 221 -16.02 -2.89 -11.72
CA GLY A 221 -15.86 -4.26 -12.23
C GLY A 221 -15.00 -5.19 -11.36
N GLN A 222 -14.21 -4.62 -10.42
CA GLN A 222 -13.32 -5.36 -9.51
C GLN A 222 -13.88 -5.46 -8.09
N LEU A 223 -15.02 -4.81 -7.80
CA LEU A 223 -15.64 -4.87 -6.47
C LEU A 223 -16.10 -6.29 -6.16
N GLN A 224 -15.68 -6.78 -5.02
CA GLN A 224 -16.05 -8.09 -4.46
C GLN A 224 -15.99 -7.98 -2.94
N PRO A 225 -16.67 -8.85 -2.19
CA PRO A 225 -16.57 -8.86 -0.72
C PRO A 225 -15.13 -8.82 -0.24
N GLY A 226 -14.84 -7.86 0.63
CA GLY A 226 -13.51 -7.63 1.16
C GLY A 226 -12.52 -6.94 0.22
N ALA A 227 -12.94 -6.41 -0.92
CA ALA A 227 -12.03 -5.70 -1.83
C ALA A 227 -11.37 -4.50 -1.12
N ILE A 228 -10.08 -4.30 -1.39
CA ILE A 228 -9.34 -3.10 -1.01
C ILE A 228 -9.23 -2.24 -2.26
N VAL A 229 -9.89 -1.09 -2.23
CA VAL A 229 -9.92 -0.12 -3.33
C VAL A 229 -8.79 0.87 -3.17
N LEU A 230 -7.99 1.05 -4.22
CA LEU A 230 -6.95 2.07 -4.31
C LEU A 230 -7.47 3.27 -5.08
N LEU A 231 -7.42 4.42 -4.43
CA LEU A 231 -7.65 5.75 -4.99
C LEU A 231 -6.52 6.69 -4.59
N HIS A 232 -6.43 7.83 -5.24
CA HIS A 232 -5.43 8.86 -4.95
C HIS A 232 -6.10 10.22 -4.77
N GLU A 233 -5.40 11.13 -4.10
CA GLU A 233 -5.74 12.55 -4.03
C GLU A 233 -4.59 13.42 -4.57
N GLY A 234 -4.91 14.65 -4.96
CA GLY A 234 -3.91 15.63 -5.41
C GLY A 234 -3.24 15.27 -6.74
N ALA A 235 -3.86 14.44 -7.59
CA ALA A 235 -3.33 14.18 -8.92
C ALA A 235 -3.53 15.39 -9.85
N ALA A 236 -2.53 15.67 -10.70
CA ALA A 236 -2.49 16.88 -11.53
C ALA A 236 -3.64 17.02 -12.54
N HIS A 237 -4.38 15.94 -12.82
CA HIS A 237 -5.54 15.99 -13.73
C HIS A 237 -6.80 16.63 -13.12
N GLY A 238 -6.86 16.83 -11.78
CA GLY A 238 -7.96 17.51 -11.08
C GLY A 238 -9.29 16.74 -11.02
N HIS A 239 -9.32 15.45 -11.33
CA HIS A 239 -10.55 14.64 -11.38
C HIS A 239 -10.75 13.73 -10.17
N ASN A 240 -9.88 13.80 -9.14
CA ASN A 240 -9.93 12.87 -8.00
C ASN A 240 -11.30 12.86 -7.30
N LEU A 241 -11.89 14.04 -7.05
CA LEU A 241 -13.20 14.14 -6.40
C LEU A 241 -14.31 13.48 -7.22
N ALA A 242 -14.37 13.73 -8.52
CA ALA A 242 -15.38 13.11 -9.40
C ALA A 242 -15.22 11.59 -9.46
N ILE A 243 -13.98 11.09 -9.48
CA ILE A 243 -13.70 9.65 -9.48
C ILE A 243 -14.15 9.02 -8.16
N ILE A 244 -13.79 9.61 -7.01
CA ILE A 244 -14.17 9.07 -5.70
C ILE A 244 -15.70 9.06 -5.55
N GLU A 245 -16.38 10.14 -5.93
CA GLU A 245 -17.83 10.21 -5.91
C GLU A 245 -18.45 9.09 -6.76
N GLY A 246 -17.98 8.90 -7.98
CA GLY A 246 -18.43 7.82 -8.86
C GLY A 246 -18.21 6.43 -8.26
N VAL A 247 -17.07 6.21 -7.60
CA VAL A 247 -16.77 4.94 -6.92
C VAL A 247 -17.70 4.72 -5.72
N LEU A 248 -17.95 5.74 -4.90
CA LEU A 248 -18.88 5.66 -3.76
C LEU A 248 -20.31 5.34 -4.20
N ARG A 249 -20.78 5.96 -5.29
CA ARG A 249 -22.07 5.64 -5.90
C ARG A 249 -22.12 4.18 -6.37
N ALA A 250 -21.10 3.74 -7.10
CA ALA A 250 -21.02 2.37 -7.62
C ALA A 250 -20.95 1.32 -6.49
N MET A 251 -20.29 1.64 -5.36
CA MET A 251 -20.30 0.79 -4.16
C MET A 251 -21.71 0.69 -3.59
N LYS A 252 -22.40 1.81 -3.39
CA LYS A 252 -23.76 1.86 -2.85
C LYS A 252 -24.77 1.11 -3.74
N GLU A 253 -24.74 1.33 -5.05
CA GLU A 253 -25.60 0.64 -6.03
C GLU A 253 -25.44 -0.87 -6.00
N ARG A 254 -24.27 -1.36 -5.66
CA ARG A 254 -23.96 -2.80 -5.56
C ARG A 254 -24.10 -3.37 -4.15
N GLY A 255 -24.60 -2.56 -3.20
CA GLY A 255 -24.85 -2.98 -1.82
C GLY A 255 -23.57 -3.15 -0.98
N TYR A 256 -22.47 -2.49 -1.33
CA TYR A 256 -21.27 -2.47 -0.51
C TYR A 256 -21.26 -1.30 0.48
N SER A 257 -20.70 -1.57 1.67
CA SER A 257 -20.43 -0.60 2.74
C SER A 257 -18.93 -0.52 3.02
#